data_37ae33085686ddcaaa9af74fa42f1e7d
#
_entry.id   37ae33085686ddcaaa9af74fa42f1e7d
#
_cell.length_a   1.000
_cell.length_b   1.000
_cell.length_c   1.000
_cell.angle_alpha   90.00
_cell.angle_beta   90.00
_cell.angle_gamma   90.00
#
_symmetry.space_group_name_H-M   'P 1'
#
loop_
_entity.id
_entity.type
_entity.pdbx_description
1 polymer ?
#
loop_
_entity_poly.entity_id
_entity_poly.type
_entity_poly.pdbx_seq_one_letter_code
_entity_poly.pdbx_strand_id
1 'polypeptide(L)'
;MANRNLVNLNINPCNQCMPLGAATAFKGVEGSIMLLHGSQGCSTYIRRHMAAHYNEPIDIASSSMTEKGTVYGGSDNMKKALKNIIKQYNPKIIGVATTCLAETIGEDIKRITEEFLEENKGFLEVVNLEKIVSVKT
;
A
#
# COMPACT_ATOMS: atom_id res chain seq x y z
N MET A 1 -17.50 37.08 17.85
CA MET A 1 -16.40 36.76 16.91
C MET A 1 -16.36 35.24 16.72
N ALA A 2 -16.73 34.77 15.56
CA ALA A 2 -16.68 33.34 15.28
C ALA A 2 -15.20 32.89 15.27
N ASN A 3 -14.86 32.01 16.18
CA ASN A 3 -13.55 31.35 16.21
C ASN A 3 -13.42 30.55 14.93
N ARG A 4 -12.84 31.14 13.89
CA ARG A 4 -12.47 30.39 12.69
C ARG A 4 -11.35 29.48 13.10
N ASN A 5 -11.68 28.24 13.42
CA ASN A 5 -10.69 27.18 13.50
C ASN A 5 -9.97 27.14 12.16
N LEU A 6 -8.78 27.72 12.13
CA LEU A 6 -7.90 27.63 10.98
C LEU A 6 -7.70 26.14 10.68
N VAL A 7 -8.17 25.70 9.53
CA VAL A 7 -7.98 24.33 9.08
C VAL A 7 -6.47 24.11 8.97
N ASN A 8 -5.95 23.29 9.85
CA ASN A 8 -4.55 22.90 9.77
C ASN A 8 -4.39 21.92 8.61
N LEU A 9 -3.79 22.37 7.54
CA LEU A 9 -3.57 21.57 6.32
C LEU A 9 -2.64 20.37 6.54
N ASN A 10 -1.96 20.30 7.67
CA ASN A 10 -1.15 19.14 8.05
C ASN A 10 -1.98 18.02 8.71
N ILE A 11 -3.24 18.28 9.00
CA ILE A 11 -4.18 17.29 9.54
C ILE A 11 -5.13 16.88 8.39
N ASN A 12 -5.44 15.60 8.29
CA ASN A 12 -6.38 15.09 7.28
C ASN A 12 -7.76 15.79 7.42
N PRO A 13 -8.10 16.78 6.56
CA PRO A 13 -9.32 17.56 6.70
C PRO A 13 -10.58 16.79 6.32
N CYS A 14 -10.41 15.69 5.59
CA CYS A 14 -11.52 14.87 5.08
C CYS A 14 -11.86 13.68 5.98
N ASN A 15 -11.19 13.51 7.11
CA ASN A 15 -11.31 12.35 7.98
C ASN A 15 -11.17 11.00 7.24
N GLN A 16 -10.44 11.00 6.15
CA GLN A 16 -10.12 9.78 5.41
C GLN A 16 -8.98 9.03 6.10
N CYS A 17 -9.00 7.70 6.00
CA CYS A 17 -7.86 6.92 6.45
C CYS A 17 -6.64 7.16 5.54
N MET A 18 -5.45 7.14 6.12
CA MET A 18 -4.20 7.40 5.38
C MET A 18 -3.98 6.42 4.22
N PRO A 19 -4.24 5.10 4.35
CA PRO A 19 -4.14 4.16 3.23
C PRO A 19 -5.05 4.51 2.05
N LEU A 20 -6.23 5.04 2.28
CA LEU A 20 -7.12 5.51 1.22
C LEU A 20 -6.51 6.72 0.49
N GLY A 21 -5.95 7.67 1.23
CA GLY A 21 -5.26 8.81 0.64
C GLY A 21 -4.07 8.40 -0.21
N ALA A 22 -3.26 7.46 0.29
CA ALA A 22 -2.13 6.90 -0.45
C ALA A 22 -2.59 6.19 -1.74
N ALA A 23 -3.64 5.36 -1.66
CA ALA A 23 -4.20 4.68 -2.83
C ALA A 23 -4.72 5.68 -3.89
N THR A 24 -5.36 6.76 -3.45
CA THR A 24 -5.83 7.83 -4.34
C THR A 24 -4.67 8.54 -5.05
N ALA A 25 -3.58 8.82 -4.34
CA ALA A 25 -2.40 9.44 -4.91
C ALA A 25 -1.74 8.54 -5.97
N PHE A 26 -1.56 7.25 -5.66
CA PHE A 26 -0.96 6.29 -6.60
C PHE A 26 -1.83 6.00 -7.82
N LYS A 27 -3.16 6.14 -7.71
CA LYS A 27 -4.05 6.03 -8.87
C LYS A 27 -3.72 7.03 -9.98
N GLY A 28 -3.22 8.21 -9.62
CA GLY A 28 -2.80 9.23 -10.56
C GLY A 28 -1.43 9.00 -11.21
N VAL A 29 -0.69 7.97 -10.80
CA VAL A 29 0.64 7.67 -11.32
C VAL A 29 0.56 6.54 -12.33
N GLU A 30 0.90 6.83 -13.59
CA GLU A 30 0.86 5.85 -14.67
C GLU A 30 1.86 4.71 -14.44
N GLY A 31 1.38 3.48 -14.68
CA GLY A 31 2.19 2.27 -14.50
C GLY A 31 2.45 1.90 -13.04
N SER A 32 1.75 2.52 -12.10
CA SER A 32 1.84 2.17 -10.69
C SER A 32 0.74 1.21 -10.24
N ILE A 33 1.07 0.42 -9.22
CA ILE A 33 0.09 -0.38 -8.48
C ILE A 33 0.28 -0.15 -6.98
N MET A 34 -0.83 -0.11 -6.25
CA MET A 34 -0.81 0.08 -4.81
C MET A 34 -0.92 -1.26 -4.08
N LEU A 35 0.04 -1.55 -3.20
CA LEU A 35 -0.01 -2.66 -2.26
C LEU A 35 -0.39 -2.16 -0.87
N LEU A 36 -1.51 -2.61 -0.36
CA LEU A 36 -1.91 -2.37 1.01
C LEU A 36 -1.44 -3.53 1.90
N HIS A 37 -0.45 -3.25 2.75
CA HIS A 37 0.09 -4.22 3.68
C HIS A 37 -0.75 -4.26 4.96
N GLY A 38 -1.45 -5.38 5.15
CA GLY A 38 -2.34 -5.61 6.27
C GLY A 38 -3.53 -6.49 5.91
N SER A 39 -4.67 -6.24 6.52
CA SER A 39 -5.89 -7.02 6.30
C SER A 39 -6.45 -6.83 4.88
N GLN A 40 -6.88 -7.93 4.27
CA GLN A 40 -7.56 -7.90 2.97
C GLN A 40 -8.88 -7.13 2.97
N GLY A 41 -9.53 -7.03 4.12
CA GLY A 41 -10.79 -6.29 4.28
C GLY A 41 -10.62 -4.80 3.94
N CYS A 42 -9.53 -4.18 4.41
CA CYS A 42 -9.21 -2.79 4.08
C CYS A 42 -9.04 -2.58 2.57
N SER A 43 -8.31 -3.46 1.91
CA SER A 43 -8.08 -3.38 0.46
C SER A 43 -9.38 -3.53 -0.34
N THR A 44 -10.22 -4.48 0.03
CA THR A 44 -11.52 -4.71 -0.61
C THR A 44 -12.43 -3.49 -0.44
N TYR A 45 -12.48 -2.93 0.76
CA TYR A 45 -13.30 -1.78 1.07
C TYR A 45 -12.85 -0.53 0.30
N ILE A 46 -11.55 -0.24 0.33
CA ILE A 46 -10.97 0.90 -0.39
C ILE A 46 -11.18 0.76 -1.90
N ARG A 47 -10.90 -0.43 -2.46
CA ARG A 47 -11.14 -0.70 -3.89
C ARG A 47 -12.59 -0.44 -4.27
N ARG A 48 -13.54 -0.95 -3.49
CA ARG A 48 -14.97 -0.77 -3.76
C ARG A 48 -15.37 0.70 -3.78
N HIS A 49 -14.96 1.45 -2.76
CA HIS A 49 -15.31 2.87 -2.68
C HIS A 49 -14.65 3.71 -3.75
N MET A 50 -13.39 3.47 -4.06
CA MET A 50 -12.69 4.17 -5.14
C MET A 50 -13.31 3.83 -6.50
N ALA A 51 -13.60 2.57 -6.78
CA ALA A 51 -14.24 2.16 -8.03
C ALA A 51 -15.61 2.80 -8.20
N ALA A 52 -16.41 2.88 -7.14
CA ALA A 52 -17.71 3.56 -7.16
C ALA A 52 -17.57 5.07 -7.37
N HIS A 53 -16.56 5.70 -6.77
CA HIS A 53 -16.32 7.14 -6.91
C HIS A 53 -15.85 7.53 -8.31
N TYR A 54 -14.90 6.78 -8.87
CA TYR A 54 -14.31 7.07 -10.18
C TYR A 54 -15.07 6.42 -11.35
N ASN A 55 -15.99 5.49 -11.09
CA ASN A 55 -16.69 4.66 -12.09
C ASN A 55 -15.75 3.89 -13.02
N GLU A 56 -14.62 3.44 -12.48
CA GLU A 56 -13.62 2.68 -13.21
C GLU A 56 -12.91 1.65 -12.31
N PRO A 57 -12.32 0.59 -12.90
CA PRO A 57 -11.53 -0.37 -12.13
C PRO A 57 -10.35 0.28 -11.42
N ILE A 58 -10.07 -0.20 -10.23
CA ILE A 58 -8.95 0.28 -9.40
C ILE A 58 -8.01 -0.87 -9.11
N ASP A 59 -6.72 -0.67 -9.42
CA ASP A 59 -5.67 -1.65 -9.18
C ASP A 59 -5.07 -1.47 -7.78
N ILE A 60 -5.60 -2.24 -6.84
CA ILE A 60 -5.11 -2.32 -5.46
C ILE A 60 -4.87 -3.78 -5.12
N ALA A 61 -3.67 -4.08 -4.67
CA ALA A 61 -3.29 -5.37 -4.15
C ALA A 61 -3.28 -5.37 -2.61
N SER A 62 -3.33 -6.55 -2.02
CA SER A 62 -3.25 -6.75 -0.57
C SER A 62 -2.22 -7.81 -0.23
N SER A 63 -1.50 -7.62 0.87
CA SER A 63 -0.67 -8.68 1.45
C SER A 63 -1.50 -9.74 2.19
N SER A 64 -2.79 -9.49 2.38
CA SER A 64 -3.78 -10.42 2.95
C SER A 64 -3.31 -11.05 4.28
N MET A 65 -2.92 -10.20 5.22
CA MET A 65 -2.52 -10.65 6.55
C MET A 65 -3.67 -11.37 7.25
N THR A 66 -3.38 -12.55 7.74
CA THR A 66 -4.28 -13.37 8.57
C THR A 66 -3.91 -13.23 10.05
N GLU A 67 -4.68 -13.85 10.93
CA GLU A 67 -4.38 -13.92 12.37
C GLU A 67 -2.97 -14.46 12.64
N LYS A 68 -2.53 -15.49 11.89
CA LYS A 68 -1.16 -16.02 11.99
C LYS A 68 -0.12 -14.97 11.59
N GLY A 69 -0.34 -14.24 10.51
CA GLY A 69 0.53 -13.14 10.09
C GLY A 69 0.59 -12.01 11.12
N THR A 70 -0.49 -11.78 11.86
CA THR A 70 -0.51 -10.79 12.93
C THR A 70 0.36 -11.22 14.13
N VAL A 71 0.39 -12.50 14.45
CA VAL A 71 1.16 -13.05 15.58
C VAL A 71 2.64 -13.22 15.25
N TYR A 72 2.97 -13.70 14.06
CA TYR A 72 4.34 -14.05 13.65
C TYR A 72 5.02 -13.01 12.77
N GLY A 73 4.34 -11.92 12.43
CA GLY A 73 4.79 -10.88 11.49
C GLY A 73 4.30 -11.10 10.06
N GLY A 74 4.11 -9.99 9.36
CA GLY A 74 3.57 -9.96 7.99
C GLY A 74 4.63 -9.94 6.89
N SER A 75 5.92 -10.03 7.23
CA SER A 75 7.01 -9.87 6.27
C SER A 75 6.95 -10.88 5.12
N ASP A 76 6.68 -12.16 5.41
CA ASP A 76 6.56 -13.20 4.39
C ASP A 76 5.36 -12.95 3.46
N ASN A 77 4.24 -12.49 4.02
CA ASN A 77 3.07 -12.15 3.25
C ASN A 77 3.34 -10.97 2.31
N MET A 78 4.05 -9.95 2.79
CA MET A 78 4.45 -8.82 1.99
C MET A 78 5.41 -9.21 0.86
N LYS A 79 6.44 -10.00 1.15
CA LYS A 79 7.40 -10.50 0.14
C LYS A 79 6.70 -11.33 -0.94
N LYS A 80 5.78 -12.21 -0.54
CA LYS A 80 4.96 -12.99 -1.50
C LYS A 80 4.06 -12.10 -2.35
N ALA A 81 3.40 -11.11 -1.74
CA ALA A 81 2.55 -10.16 -2.45
C ALA A 81 3.35 -9.35 -3.48
N LEU A 82 4.52 -8.84 -3.13
CA LEU A 82 5.40 -8.13 -4.04
C LEU A 82 5.82 -9.00 -5.24
N LYS A 83 6.23 -10.26 -5.01
CA LYS A 83 6.55 -11.20 -6.09
C LYS A 83 5.37 -11.44 -7.03
N ASN A 84 4.18 -11.63 -6.48
CA ASN A 84 2.97 -11.88 -7.25
C ASN A 84 2.58 -10.65 -8.10
N ILE A 85 2.65 -9.45 -7.51
CA ILE A 85 2.37 -8.20 -8.21
C ILE A 85 3.31 -8.01 -9.40
N ILE A 86 4.60 -8.21 -9.18
CA ILE A 86 5.61 -8.06 -10.22
C ILE A 86 5.35 -9.05 -11.37
N LYS A 87 5.08 -10.33 -11.06
CA LYS A 87 4.81 -11.35 -12.07
C LYS A 87 3.52 -11.12 -12.85
N GLN A 88 2.48 -10.65 -12.18
CA GLN A 88 1.14 -10.58 -12.76
C GLN A 88 0.87 -9.28 -13.49
N TYR A 89 1.35 -8.16 -12.95
CA TYR A 89 1.05 -6.82 -13.46
C TYR A 89 2.23 -6.13 -14.13
N ASN A 90 3.45 -6.59 -13.88
CA ASN A 90 4.68 -5.99 -14.40
C ASN A 90 4.69 -4.44 -14.25
N PRO A 91 4.45 -3.90 -13.06
CA PRO A 91 4.35 -2.47 -12.85
C PRO A 91 5.72 -1.80 -12.92
N LYS A 92 5.74 -0.51 -13.27
CA LYS A 92 6.94 0.33 -13.18
C LYS A 92 7.21 0.77 -11.74
N ILE A 93 6.14 1.09 -11.02
CA ILE A 93 6.21 1.60 -9.65
C ILE A 93 5.23 0.82 -8.77
N ILE A 94 5.69 0.40 -7.60
CA ILE A 94 4.83 -0.19 -6.56
C ILE A 94 4.79 0.74 -5.37
N GLY A 95 3.60 1.23 -5.03
CA GLY A 95 3.35 1.93 -3.78
C GLY A 95 3.00 0.93 -2.68
N VAL A 96 3.66 1.02 -1.54
CA VAL A 96 3.35 0.19 -0.37
C VAL A 96 2.89 1.08 0.77
N ALA A 97 1.70 0.84 1.28
CA ALA A 97 1.20 1.50 2.49
C ALA A 97 0.70 0.47 3.50
N THR A 98 0.90 0.77 4.77
CA THR A 98 0.40 -0.03 5.88
C THR A 98 -1.07 0.26 6.14
N THR A 99 -1.82 -0.76 6.55
CA THR A 99 -3.13 -0.58 7.16
C THR A 99 -3.01 -0.52 8.68
N CYS A 100 -4.10 -0.19 9.37
CA CYS A 100 -4.11 -0.09 10.82
C CYS A 100 -3.58 -1.36 11.52
N LEU A 101 -3.84 -2.54 10.97
CA LEU A 101 -3.37 -3.79 11.52
C LEU A 101 -1.84 -3.88 11.51
N ALA A 102 -1.21 -3.58 10.40
CA ALA A 102 0.25 -3.62 10.26
C ALA A 102 0.92 -2.55 11.15
N GLU A 103 0.33 -1.37 11.26
CA GLU A 103 0.82 -0.32 12.17
C GLU A 103 0.71 -0.73 13.65
N THR A 104 -0.39 -1.38 14.04
CA THR A 104 -0.62 -1.83 15.41
C THR A 104 0.42 -2.85 15.87
N ILE A 105 0.83 -3.75 14.98
CA ILE A 105 1.88 -4.76 15.29
C ILE A 105 3.30 -4.23 15.08
N GLY A 106 3.47 -2.99 14.61
CA GLY A 106 4.77 -2.34 14.43
C GLY A 106 5.60 -2.87 13.27
N GLU A 107 4.96 -3.24 12.16
CA GLU A 107 5.66 -3.70 10.95
C GLU A 107 6.52 -2.58 10.33
N ASP A 108 7.79 -2.88 10.11
CA ASP A 108 8.71 -1.99 9.41
C ASP A 108 8.76 -2.31 7.91
N ILE A 109 7.84 -1.70 7.15
CA ILE A 109 7.74 -1.91 5.70
C ILE A 109 9.00 -1.49 4.95
N LYS A 110 9.74 -0.51 5.46
CA LYS A 110 10.96 -0.03 4.80
C LYS A 110 12.04 -1.12 4.85
N ARG A 111 12.28 -1.69 6.04
CA ARG A 111 13.21 -2.80 6.23
C ARG A 111 12.82 -4.00 5.37
N ILE A 112 11.54 -4.40 5.39
CA ILE A 112 11.06 -5.55 4.62
C ILE A 112 11.24 -5.32 3.10
N THR A 113 11.00 -4.10 2.64
CA THR A 113 11.21 -3.72 1.23
C THR A 113 12.68 -3.78 0.84
N GLU A 114 13.58 -3.26 1.66
CA GLU A 114 15.01 -3.31 1.44
C GLU A 114 15.53 -4.76 1.39
N GLU A 115 15.13 -5.60 2.36
CA GLU A 115 15.44 -7.04 2.35
C GLU A 115 14.94 -7.74 1.08
N PHE A 116 13.71 -7.43 0.66
CA PHE A 116 13.15 -8.00 -0.57
C PHE A 116 13.95 -7.62 -1.81
N LEU A 117 14.36 -6.36 -1.92
CA LEU A 117 15.18 -5.86 -3.03
C LEU A 117 16.54 -6.54 -3.07
N GLU A 118 17.17 -6.74 -1.93
CA GLU A 118 18.47 -7.43 -1.82
C GLU A 118 18.37 -8.91 -2.20
N GLU A 119 17.36 -9.62 -1.68
CA GLU A 119 17.14 -11.04 -1.94
C GLU A 119 16.80 -11.35 -3.41
N ASN A 120 16.21 -10.40 -4.13
CA ASN A 120 15.69 -10.63 -5.47
C ASN A 120 16.36 -9.77 -6.57
N LYS A 121 17.57 -9.26 -6.35
CA LYS A 121 18.31 -8.41 -7.31
C LYS A 121 18.32 -8.99 -8.73
N GLY A 122 18.68 -10.25 -8.89
CA GLY A 122 18.73 -10.89 -10.20
C GLY A 122 17.36 -11.03 -10.89
N PHE A 123 16.30 -11.18 -10.13
CA PHE A 123 14.93 -11.20 -10.66
C PHE A 123 14.46 -9.81 -11.08
N LEU A 124 14.84 -8.79 -10.32
CA LEU A 124 14.44 -7.40 -10.55
C LEU A 124 15.16 -6.79 -11.78
N GLU A 125 16.35 -7.25 -12.12
CA GLU A 125 17.07 -6.80 -13.32
C GLU A 125 16.36 -7.19 -14.63
N VAL A 126 15.53 -8.24 -14.59
CA VAL A 126 14.78 -8.74 -15.76
C VAL A 126 13.41 -8.05 -15.90
N VAL A 127 12.97 -7.35 -14.87
CA VAL A 127 11.64 -6.74 -14.77
C VAL A 127 11.73 -5.23 -14.88
N ASN A 128 10.78 -4.58 -15.57
CA ASN A 128 10.72 -3.13 -15.71
C ASN A 128 10.31 -2.37 -14.44
N LEU A 129 10.64 -2.91 -13.27
CA LEU A 129 10.33 -2.24 -12.01
C LEU A 129 11.37 -1.16 -11.71
N GLU A 130 10.94 0.09 -11.75
CA GLU A 130 11.81 1.24 -11.49
C GLU A 130 11.96 1.50 -9.98
N LYS A 131 10.88 1.39 -9.22
CA LYS A 131 10.89 1.76 -7.81
C LYS A 131 9.78 1.12 -6.98
N ILE A 132 10.11 0.80 -5.73
CA ILE A 132 9.13 0.53 -4.66
C ILE A 132 9.14 1.73 -3.72
N VAL A 133 7.98 2.34 -3.50
CA VAL A 133 7.81 3.50 -2.63
C VAL A 133 7.00 3.10 -1.42
N SER A 134 7.62 3.13 -0.25
CA SER A 134 6.92 2.90 1.01
C SER A 134 6.32 4.20 1.54
N VAL A 135 5.03 4.17 1.85
CA VAL A 135 4.31 5.28 2.46
C VAL A 135 3.97 4.88 3.88
N LYS A 136 4.57 5.57 4.82
CA LYS A 136 4.24 5.39 6.23
C LYS A 136 2.97 6.17 6.54
N THR A 137 2.02 5.46 7.05
CA THR A 137 0.72 6.03 7.47
C THR A 137 0.67 6.31 8.96
#